data_b5abd9d28d647c07bd1d8c9a7ec1e9ce
#
_entry.id   b5abd9d28d647c07bd1d8c9a7ec1e9ce
#
_cell.length_a   1.000
_cell.length_b   1.000
_cell.length_c   1.000
_cell.angle_alpha   90.00
_cell.angle_beta   90.00
_cell.angle_gamma   90.00
#
_symmetry.space_group_name_H-M   'P 1'
#
loop_
_entity.id
_entity.type
_entity.pdbx_description
1 polymer ?
#
loop_
_entity_poly.entity_id
_entity_poly.type
_entity_poly.pdbx_seq_one_letter_code
_entity_poly.pdbx_strand_id
1 'polypeptide(L)'
;MKIFAIGMNYAAHNRELHNFVKRPDEPVIFTKADSALLKPGKPFFVPDHMGRIDYEAELVVRICRLGKNIPVRFAHRYYDALTVGIDFTARDMQR
;
A
#
# COMPACT_ATOMS: atom_id res chain seq x y z
N MET A 1 -8.84 8.90 9.87
CA MET A 1 -8.67 7.58 9.20
C MET A 1 -7.21 7.19 9.25
N LYS A 2 -6.95 5.92 9.48
CA LYS A 2 -5.58 5.39 9.47
C LYS A 2 -5.37 4.55 8.22
N ILE A 3 -4.23 4.76 7.56
CA ILE A 3 -3.88 4.03 6.34
C ILE A 3 -2.58 3.28 6.60
N PHE A 4 -2.63 1.97 6.48
CA PHE A 4 -1.47 1.09 6.59
C PHE A 4 -1.18 0.47 5.23
N ALA A 5 0.08 0.43 4.86
CA ALA A 5 0.51 -0.17 3.61
C ALA A 5 1.48 -1.31 3.88
N ILE A 6 1.44 -2.30 3.01
CA ILE A 6 2.32 -3.46 3.08
C ILE A 6 3.31 -3.37 1.93
N GLY A 7 4.56 -3.15 2.27
CA GLY A 7 5.63 -3.06 1.28
C GLY A 7 6.12 -4.44 0.84
N MET A 8 6.69 -4.50 -0.36
CA MET A 8 7.36 -5.70 -0.90
C MET A 8 6.47 -6.94 -0.92
N ASN A 9 5.16 -6.74 -1.06
CA ASN A 9 4.18 -7.82 -0.96
C ASN A 9 3.97 -8.57 -2.28
N TYR A 10 4.35 -7.98 -3.40
CA TYR A 10 4.18 -8.56 -4.73
C TYR A 10 5.53 -9.04 -5.26
N ALA A 11 5.66 -10.35 -5.49
CA ALA A 11 6.94 -10.96 -5.89
C ALA A 11 7.46 -10.41 -7.22
N ALA A 12 6.59 -10.15 -8.18
CA ALA A 12 6.99 -9.58 -9.47
C ALA A 12 7.59 -8.18 -9.31
N HIS A 13 6.98 -7.35 -8.46
CA HIS A 13 7.49 -6.01 -8.17
C HIS A 13 8.88 -6.08 -7.49
N ASN A 14 9.07 -7.01 -6.57
CA ASN A 14 10.35 -7.20 -5.90
C ASN A 14 11.46 -7.57 -6.89
N ARG A 15 11.15 -8.39 -7.90
CA ARG A 15 12.09 -8.72 -8.97
C ARG A 15 12.44 -7.52 -9.83
N GLU A 16 11.46 -6.69 -10.18
CA GLU A 16 11.67 -5.47 -10.96
C GLU A 16 12.64 -4.52 -10.25
N LEU A 17 12.56 -4.45 -8.94
CA LEU A 17 13.45 -3.63 -8.12
C LEU A 17 14.79 -4.30 -7.83
N HIS A 18 15.00 -5.54 -8.26
CA HIS A 18 16.21 -6.35 -8.01
C HIS A 18 16.55 -6.49 -6.52
N ASN A 19 15.56 -6.35 -5.64
CA ASN A 19 15.78 -6.45 -4.20
C ASN A 19 15.58 -7.86 -3.67
N PHE A 20 14.48 -8.49 -4.05
CA PHE A 20 14.14 -9.84 -3.59
C PHE A 20 13.44 -10.59 -4.70
N VAL A 21 13.64 -11.92 -4.73
CA VAL A 21 12.95 -12.80 -5.68
C VAL A 21 11.65 -13.36 -5.09
N LYS A 22 11.42 -13.17 -3.81
CA LYS A 22 10.22 -13.63 -3.11
C LYS A 22 9.80 -12.61 -2.07
N ARG A 23 8.56 -12.74 -1.62
CA ARG A 23 7.99 -11.92 -0.56
C ARG A 23 8.75 -12.18 0.75
N PRO A 24 9.01 -11.15 1.57
CA PRO A 24 9.58 -11.34 2.90
C PRO A 24 8.71 -12.24 3.78
N ASP A 25 9.33 -12.93 4.75
CA ASP A 25 8.61 -13.78 5.70
C ASP A 25 7.69 -12.97 6.62
N GLU A 26 8.13 -11.77 7.00
CA GLU A 26 7.33 -10.86 7.82
C GLU A 26 6.83 -9.69 6.97
N PRO A 27 5.60 -9.21 7.19
CA PRO A 27 5.11 -8.04 6.48
C PRO A 27 5.95 -6.80 6.75
N VAL A 28 6.28 -6.07 5.70
CA VAL A 28 6.91 -4.75 5.83
C VAL A 28 5.79 -3.73 5.88
N ILE A 29 5.50 -3.20 7.06
CA ILE A 29 4.34 -2.33 7.29
C ILE A 29 4.81 -0.89 7.44
N PHE A 30 4.16 0.01 6.72
CA PHE A 30 4.36 1.44 6.90
C PHE A 30 3.02 2.16 6.88
N THR A 31 3.02 3.42 7.29
CA THR A 31 1.79 4.20 7.36
C THR A 31 1.81 5.33 6.36
N LYS A 32 0.60 5.74 5.94
CA LYS A 32 0.41 6.96 5.16
C LYS A 32 -0.50 7.90 5.95
N ALA A 33 -0.23 9.20 5.85
CA ALA A 33 -1.13 10.19 6.41
C ALA A 33 -2.49 10.12 5.72
N ASP A 34 -3.57 10.35 6.46
CA ASP A 34 -4.90 10.41 5.84
C ASP A 34 -5.02 11.56 4.84
N SER A 35 -4.26 12.63 5.04
CA SER A 35 -4.16 13.76 4.10
C SER A 35 -3.52 13.38 2.76
N ALA A 36 -2.83 12.24 2.70
CA ALA A 36 -2.25 11.74 1.45
C ALA A 36 -3.28 11.11 0.52
N LEU A 37 -4.51 10.89 1.02
CA LEU A 37 -5.57 10.28 0.21
C LEU A 37 -6.10 11.27 -0.81
N LEU A 38 -5.97 10.94 -2.09
CA LEU A 38 -6.56 11.71 -3.18
C LEU A 38 -8.00 11.26 -3.37
N LYS A 39 -8.93 12.20 -3.24
CA LYS A 39 -10.36 11.89 -3.36
C LYS A 39 -10.75 11.58 -4.81
N PRO A 40 -11.79 10.76 -5.03
CA PRO A 40 -12.25 10.45 -6.38
C PRO A 40 -12.54 11.71 -7.20
N GLY A 41 -12.19 11.65 -8.47
CA GLY A 41 -12.43 12.76 -9.39
C GLY A 41 -11.46 13.92 -9.30
N LYS A 42 -10.48 13.86 -8.40
CA LYS A 42 -9.44 14.88 -8.28
C LYS A 42 -8.18 14.47 -9.06
N PRO A 43 -7.52 15.40 -9.75
CA PRO A 43 -6.30 15.07 -10.46
C PRO A 43 -5.11 14.92 -9.51
N PHE A 44 -4.17 14.06 -9.87
CA PHE A 44 -2.88 14.00 -9.21
C PHE A 44 -1.88 14.85 -10.00
N PHE A 45 -1.29 15.84 -9.35
CA PHE A 45 -0.30 16.72 -9.97
C PHE A 45 1.11 16.19 -9.67
N VAL A 46 1.88 15.91 -10.73
CA VAL A 46 3.25 15.42 -10.58
C VAL A 46 4.16 16.61 -10.25
N PRO A 47 4.82 16.62 -9.08
CA PRO A 47 5.72 17.70 -8.73
C PRO A 47 7.00 17.67 -9.58
N ASP A 48 7.43 18.83 -10.08
CA ASP A 48 8.60 18.93 -10.95
C ASP A 48 9.90 18.50 -10.28
N HIS A 49 10.00 18.70 -8.97
CA HIS A 49 11.25 18.49 -8.22
C HIS A 49 11.41 17.06 -7.69
N MET A 50 10.44 16.18 -7.89
CA MET A 50 10.46 14.82 -7.31
C MET A 50 11.02 13.75 -8.25
N GLY A 51 11.39 14.14 -9.47
CA GLY A 51 11.90 13.17 -10.45
C GLY A 51 10.84 12.20 -10.90
N ARG A 52 11.20 10.92 -10.99
CA ARG A 52 10.30 9.88 -11.49
C ARG A 52 9.20 9.57 -10.49
N ILE A 53 7.95 9.62 -10.97
CA ILE A 53 6.78 9.19 -10.21
C ILE A 53 6.22 7.93 -10.89
N ASP A 54 6.20 6.84 -10.13
CA ASP A 54 5.58 5.58 -10.57
C ASP A 54 4.18 5.48 -9.96
N TYR A 55 3.31 4.74 -10.63
CA TYR A 55 2.03 4.33 -10.05
C TYR A 55 2.08 2.85 -9.70
N GLU A 56 1.47 2.49 -8.58
CA GLU A 56 1.38 1.10 -8.13
C GLU A 56 -0.09 0.78 -7.87
N ALA A 57 -0.63 -0.15 -8.67
CA ALA A 57 -1.99 -0.64 -8.45
C ALA A 57 -1.97 -1.65 -7.30
N GLU A 58 -2.80 -1.44 -6.31
CA GLU A 58 -2.77 -2.23 -5.08
C GLU A 58 -4.17 -2.67 -4.65
N LEU A 59 -4.24 -3.85 -4.03
CA LEU A 59 -5.45 -4.31 -3.37
C LEU A 59 -5.63 -3.56 -2.07
N VAL A 60 -6.79 -2.94 -1.90
CA VAL A 60 -7.15 -2.18 -0.71
C VAL A 60 -8.20 -2.92 0.08
N VAL A 61 -7.96 -3.06 1.38
CA VAL A 61 -8.84 -3.77 2.31
C VAL A 61 -9.33 -2.79 3.36
N ARG A 62 -10.66 -2.73 3.55
CA ARG A 62 -11.24 -1.87 4.59
C ARG A 62 -11.44 -2.67 5.87
N ILE A 63 -10.75 -2.25 6.94
CA ILE A 63 -10.92 -2.85 8.26
C ILE A 63 -12.15 -2.23 8.92
N CYS A 64 -13.04 -3.08 9.45
CA CYS A 64 -14.33 -2.66 9.98
C CYS A 64 -14.52 -2.93 11.46
N ARG A 65 -13.53 -3.53 12.13
CA ARG A 65 -13.68 -3.95 13.54
C ARG A 65 -12.35 -3.80 14.27
N LEU A 66 -12.42 -3.34 15.51
CA LEU A 66 -11.27 -3.30 16.40
C LEU A 66 -10.90 -4.72 16.83
N GLY A 67 -9.60 -5.04 16.83
CA GLY A 67 -9.11 -6.34 17.25
C GLY A 67 -7.62 -6.35 17.49
N LYS A 68 -7.16 -7.38 18.18
CA LYS A 68 -5.75 -7.60 18.48
C LYS A 68 -5.49 -9.10 18.58
N ASN A 69 -4.36 -9.55 18.04
CA ASN A 69 -3.95 -10.96 18.09
C ASN A 69 -5.02 -11.90 17.51
N ILE A 70 -5.55 -11.51 16.35
CA ILE A 70 -6.64 -12.23 15.71
C ILE A 70 -6.07 -13.46 14.97
N PRO A 71 -6.54 -14.68 15.27
CA PRO A 71 -6.16 -15.85 14.49
C PRO A 71 -6.59 -15.70 13.03
N VAL A 72 -5.78 -16.23 12.11
CA VAL A 72 -6.03 -16.13 10.68
C VAL A 72 -7.45 -16.59 10.31
N ARG A 73 -7.94 -17.66 10.95
CA ARG A 73 -9.28 -18.23 10.68
C ARG A 73 -10.42 -17.24 10.97
N PHE A 74 -10.18 -16.21 11.77
CA PHE A 74 -11.16 -15.18 12.11
C PHE A 74 -10.90 -13.84 11.43
N ALA A 75 -9.84 -13.72 10.64
CA ALA A 75 -9.46 -12.46 10.01
C ALA A 75 -10.60 -11.88 9.14
N HIS A 76 -11.37 -12.76 8.47
CA HIS A 76 -12.48 -12.34 7.60
C HIS A 76 -13.57 -11.55 8.32
N ARG A 77 -13.62 -11.59 9.64
CA ARG A 77 -14.59 -10.84 10.45
C ARG A 77 -14.19 -9.38 10.64
N TYR A 78 -12.96 -9.02 10.26
CA TYR A 78 -12.37 -7.73 10.58
C TYR A 78 -12.24 -6.81 9.37
N TYR A 79 -12.62 -7.29 8.19
CA TYR A 79 -12.72 -6.45 7.01
C TYR A 79 -14.06 -6.67 6.31
N ASP A 80 -14.55 -5.64 5.63
CA ASP A 80 -15.88 -5.70 5.01
C ASP A 80 -15.92 -5.22 3.55
N ALA A 81 -14.78 -4.82 3.00
CA ALA A 81 -14.73 -4.37 1.62
C ALA A 81 -13.34 -4.54 1.04
N LEU A 82 -13.29 -4.81 -0.26
CA LEU A 82 -12.08 -4.89 -1.06
C LEU A 82 -12.24 -3.96 -2.27
N THR A 83 -11.17 -3.27 -2.61
CA THR A 83 -11.14 -2.45 -3.82
C THR A 83 -9.71 -2.36 -4.35
N VAL A 84 -9.52 -1.65 -5.44
CA VAL A 84 -8.20 -1.37 -6.00
C VAL A 84 -7.91 0.11 -5.81
N GLY A 85 -6.71 0.40 -5.33
CA GLY A 85 -6.20 1.75 -5.22
C GLY A 85 -4.93 1.92 -6.04
N ILE A 86 -4.48 3.15 -6.15
CA ILE A 86 -3.21 3.47 -6.80
C ILE A 86 -2.34 4.25 -5.83
N ASP A 87 -1.12 3.75 -5.61
CA ASP A 87 -0.11 4.41 -4.80
C ASP A 87 0.89 5.09 -5.71
N PHE A 88 0.88 6.43 -5.73
CA PHE A 88 1.87 7.21 -6.47
C PHE A 88 3.15 7.30 -5.65
N THR A 89 4.25 6.87 -6.22
CA THR A 89 5.53 6.74 -5.52
C THR A 89 6.61 7.57 -6.21
N ALA A 90 7.23 8.49 -5.45
CA ALA A 90 8.39 9.22 -5.90
C ALA A 90 9.61 8.29 -5.80
N ARG A 91 9.88 7.53 -6.84
CA ARG A 91 10.85 6.42 -6.82
C ARG A 91 12.26 6.87 -6.47
N ASP A 92 12.67 8.02 -6.99
CA ASP A 92 14.03 8.54 -6.75
C ASP A 92 14.22 8.99 -5.30
N MET A 93 13.13 9.29 -4.59
CA MET A 93 13.16 9.70 -3.18
C MET A 93 12.91 8.53 -2.22
N GLN A 94 12.47 7.40 -2.73
CA GLN A 94 12.21 6.20 -1.93
C GLN A 94 13.53 5.52 -1.56
N ARG A 95 13.65 5.13 -0.31
CA ARG A 95 14.86 4.44 0.18
C ARG A 95 14.54 3.13 0.86
#